data_43251a66ae969008035cd5e1262bdf78
#
_entry.id   43251a66ae969008035cd5e1262bdf78
#
_cell.length_a   1.000
_cell.length_b   1.000
_cell.length_c   1.000
_cell.angle_alpha   90.00
_cell.angle_beta   90.00
_cell.angle_gamma   90.00
#
_symmetry.space_group_name_H-M   'P 1'
#
loop_
_entity.id
_entity.type
_entity.pdbx_description
1 polymer ?
#
loop_
_entity_poly.entity_id
_entity_poly.type
_entity_poly.pdbx_seq_one_letter_code
_entity_poly.pdbx_strand_id
1 'polypeptide(L)'
;MLGFSRYVENARPPIIDAARLFVMHNRIILPLLCAASVAFAAAPFSHDGKAVASTKHHSEEKAAPIVSTFDITRPKDDAENLRFSLRVTNNTSKMLELRFPDGQTHDFVVKDFAGKEVWRWSEGRMFTSAMRSETLKGKGETTFEESWSPKGLHGSFTAVALLRSNNFPIETTVQFVLP
;
A
#
# COMPACT_ATOMS: atom_id res chain seq x y z
N MET A 1 35.14 -51.26 -37.94
CA MET A 1 35.31 -50.58 -36.63
C MET A 1 34.16 -49.59 -36.47
N LEU A 2 33.16 -49.96 -35.66
CA LEU A 2 31.88 -49.25 -35.51
C LEU A 2 32.02 -48.28 -34.32
N GLY A 3 31.92 -46.98 -34.56
CA GLY A 3 31.90 -45.94 -33.54
C GLY A 3 30.46 -45.61 -33.13
N PHE A 4 30.08 -45.97 -31.92
CA PHE A 4 28.79 -45.62 -31.30
C PHE A 4 28.83 -44.17 -30.85
N SER A 5 28.07 -43.31 -31.51
CA SER A 5 27.78 -41.96 -31.02
C SER A 5 26.62 -42.02 -30.04
N ARG A 6 26.85 -41.70 -28.77
CA ARG A 6 25.80 -41.58 -27.76
C ARG A 6 25.14 -40.22 -27.91
N TYR A 7 23.87 -40.26 -28.28
CA TYR A 7 22.96 -39.12 -28.25
C TYR A 7 22.60 -38.82 -26.78
N VAL A 8 23.07 -37.70 -26.25
CA VAL A 8 22.69 -37.23 -24.94
C VAL A 8 21.40 -36.44 -25.09
N GLU A 9 20.31 -37.05 -24.68
CA GLU A 9 18.98 -36.47 -24.60
C GLU A 9 18.98 -35.42 -23.48
N ASN A 10 18.95 -34.14 -23.85
CA ASN A 10 18.78 -33.01 -22.94
C ASN A 10 17.37 -32.97 -22.39
N ALA A 11 17.13 -33.64 -21.26
CA ALA A 11 15.91 -33.48 -20.49
C ALA A 11 15.84 -32.05 -19.94
N ARG A 12 14.93 -31.26 -20.47
CA ARG A 12 14.57 -29.94 -19.91
C ARG A 12 13.91 -30.16 -18.56
N PRO A 13 14.33 -29.46 -17.48
CA PRO A 13 13.62 -29.50 -16.22
C PRO A 13 12.22 -28.87 -16.36
N PRO A 14 11.23 -29.32 -15.56
CA PRO A 14 9.88 -28.78 -15.61
C PRO A 14 9.88 -27.30 -15.22
N ILE A 15 9.20 -26.50 -16.03
CA ILE A 15 8.94 -25.08 -15.76
C ILE A 15 8.01 -25.03 -14.53
N ILE A 16 8.60 -24.74 -13.37
CA ILE A 16 7.82 -24.40 -12.17
C ILE A 16 7.32 -22.97 -12.38
N ASP A 17 6.02 -22.85 -12.55
CA ASP A 17 5.29 -21.59 -12.68
C ASP A 17 5.28 -20.88 -11.31
N ALA A 18 6.38 -20.18 -10.98
CA ALA A 18 6.61 -19.48 -9.72
C ALA A 18 6.18 -18.02 -9.85
N ALA A 19 4.93 -17.75 -10.24
CA ALA A 19 4.41 -16.39 -10.31
C ALA A 19 3.13 -16.23 -9.49
N ARG A 20 3.22 -16.50 -8.16
CA ARG A 20 2.24 -15.99 -7.21
C ARG A 20 2.97 -15.28 -6.09
N LEU A 21 3.24 -14.00 -6.32
CA LEU A 21 3.54 -13.07 -5.25
C LEU A 21 2.26 -12.99 -4.39
N PHE A 22 2.30 -13.61 -3.20
CA PHE A 22 1.15 -13.63 -2.30
C PHE A 22 1.09 -12.26 -1.59
N VAL A 23 0.30 -11.37 -2.12
CA VAL A 23 0.01 -10.08 -1.47
C VAL A 23 -1.01 -10.33 -0.37
N MET A 24 -0.58 -10.37 0.88
CA MET A 24 -1.47 -10.44 2.03
C MET A 24 -2.10 -9.05 2.25
N HIS A 25 -3.34 -8.88 1.83
CA HIS A 25 -4.16 -7.75 2.24
C HIS A 25 -4.49 -7.90 3.73
N ASN A 26 -3.95 -7.03 4.53
CA ASN A 26 -4.26 -6.97 5.98
C ASN A 26 -5.70 -6.47 6.18
N ARG A 27 -6.65 -7.40 6.22
CA ARG A 27 -8.00 -7.12 6.70
C ARG A 27 -7.94 -7.11 8.22
N ILE A 28 -8.04 -5.94 8.81
CA ILE A 28 -8.21 -5.76 10.26
C ILE A 28 -9.52 -6.45 10.67
N ILE A 29 -9.41 -7.62 11.26
CA ILE A 29 -10.54 -8.31 11.90
C ILE A 29 -10.71 -7.68 13.28
N LEU A 30 -11.73 -6.86 13.42
CA LEU A 30 -12.17 -6.30 14.70
C LEU A 30 -12.72 -7.43 15.57
N PRO A 31 -12.25 -7.65 16.81
CA PRO A 31 -12.83 -8.66 17.69
C PRO A 31 -14.20 -8.19 18.17
N LEU A 32 -15.20 -9.04 17.96
CA LEU A 32 -16.56 -8.91 18.47
C LEU A 32 -16.55 -9.10 19.98
N LEU A 33 -16.66 -8.02 20.75
CA LEU A 33 -16.85 -8.10 22.21
C LEU A 33 -18.31 -8.50 22.50
N CYS A 34 -18.50 -9.71 23.04
CA CYS A 34 -19.74 -10.16 23.67
C CYS A 34 -19.97 -9.34 24.93
N ALA A 35 -21.01 -8.50 24.93
CA ALA A 35 -21.51 -7.85 26.16
C ALA A 35 -22.57 -8.74 26.82
N ALA A 36 -22.29 -9.15 28.05
CA ALA A 36 -23.21 -9.89 28.94
C ALA A 36 -24.33 -8.95 29.41
N SER A 37 -25.57 -9.39 29.23
CA SER A 37 -26.77 -8.72 29.70
C SER A 37 -26.94 -8.90 31.19
N VAL A 38 -27.00 -7.83 31.98
CA VAL A 38 -27.50 -7.82 33.33
C VAL A 38 -28.90 -7.19 33.31
N ALA A 39 -29.90 -8.01 33.62
CA ALA A 39 -31.27 -7.56 33.80
C ALA A 39 -31.40 -6.92 35.18
N PHE A 40 -31.84 -5.66 35.23
CA PHE A 40 -32.28 -5.01 36.46
C PHE A 40 -33.74 -4.57 36.30
N ALA A 41 -34.60 -5.14 37.12
CA ALA A 41 -36.01 -4.78 37.20
C ALA A 41 -36.18 -3.49 38.02
N ALA A 42 -36.92 -2.54 37.51
CA ALA A 42 -37.33 -1.38 38.27
C ALA A 42 -38.74 -0.91 37.89
N ALA A 43 -39.46 -0.50 38.91
CA ALA A 43 -40.82 -0.05 38.97
C ALA A 43 -41.15 1.27 38.26
N PRO A 44 -42.43 1.60 38.04
CA PRO A 44 -42.85 2.72 37.22
C PRO A 44 -42.85 4.02 37.99
N PHE A 45 -42.29 5.07 37.37
CA PHE A 45 -42.54 6.45 37.82
C PHE A 45 -43.02 7.25 36.60
N SER A 46 -44.29 7.64 36.67
CA SER A 46 -44.91 8.57 35.70
C SER A 46 -44.36 9.96 35.89
N HIS A 47 -43.87 10.60 34.82
CA HIS A 47 -43.89 12.06 34.74
C HIS A 47 -43.97 12.50 33.27
N ASP A 48 -44.96 13.36 33.00
CA ASP A 48 -45.14 14.08 31.77
C ASP A 48 -43.90 14.89 31.43
N GLY A 49 -43.43 14.77 30.21
CA GLY A 49 -42.27 15.53 29.76
C GLY A 49 -41.98 15.38 28.26
N LYS A 50 -42.66 16.20 27.45
CA LYS A 50 -42.20 16.79 26.18
C LYS A 50 -41.15 15.98 25.39
N ALA A 51 -41.61 15.40 24.28
CA ALA A 51 -40.75 14.72 23.33
C ALA A 51 -39.65 15.66 22.81
N VAL A 52 -38.43 15.43 23.29
CA VAL A 52 -37.21 15.98 22.67
C VAL A 52 -36.87 15.11 21.47
N ALA A 53 -37.05 15.67 20.27
CA ALA A 53 -36.64 15.02 19.06
C ALA A 53 -35.14 14.73 19.13
N SER A 54 -34.78 13.46 19.27
CA SER A 54 -33.42 12.99 19.16
C SER A 54 -32.98 13.15 17.71
N THR A 55 -32.30 14.25 17.44
CA THR A 55 -31.63 14.47 16.16
C THR A 55 -30.51 13.43 16.07
N LYS A 56 -30.77 12.35 15.34
CA LYS A 56 -29.73 11.43 14.89
C LYS A 56 -28.74 12.25 14.06
N HIS A 57 -27.67 12.71 14.69
CA HIS A 57 -26.47 13.12 13.95
C HIS A 57 -25.94 11.89 13.23
N HIS A 58 -26.35 11.72 11.99
CA HIS A 58 -25.65 10.90 11.01
C HIS A 58 -24.39 11.68 10.69
N SER A 59 -23.30 11.38 11.39
CA SER A 59 -21.98 11.80 10.97
C SER A 59 -21.70 11.04 9.67
N GLU A 60 -21.97 11.67 8.53
CA GLU A 60 -21.43 11.23 7.26
C GLU A 60 -19.92 11.25 7.43
N GLU A 61 -19.32 10.08 7.51
CA GLU A 61 -17.86 9.90 7.43
C GLU A 61 -17.44 10.43 6.06
N LYS A 62 -17.00 11.67 6.05
CA LYS A 62 -16.57 12.35 4.83
C LYS A 62 -15.39 11.59 4.26
N ALA A 63 -15.62 10.88 3.16
CA ALA A 63 -14.57 10.14 2.46
C ALA A 63 -13.32 11.02 2.27
N ALA A 64 -12.14 10.43 2.53
CA ALA A 64 -10.88 11.14 2.39
C ALA A 64 -10.75 11.75 0.99
N PRO A 65 -10.31 13.02 0.89
CA PRO A 65 -10.20 13.72 -0.38
C PRO A 65 -9.18 13.10 -1.32
N ILE A 66 -8.15 12.45 -0.75
CA ILE A 66 -7.13 11.68 -1.48
C ILE A 66 -7.20 10.24 -0.98
N VAL A 67 -7.13 9.29 -1.91
CA VAL A 67 -6.95 7.86 -1.65
C VAL A 67 -5.71 7.38 -2.38
N SER A 68 -5.05 6.35 -1.84
CA SER A 68 -3.86 5.76 -2.45
C SER A 68 -3.93 4.25 -2.50
N THR A 69 -3.27 3.69 -3.50
CA THR A 69 -2.95 2.26 -3.59
C THR A 69 -1.45 2.10 -3.80
N PHE A 70 -0.89 1.09 -3.15
CA PHE A 70 0.52 0.74 -3.31
C PHE A 70 0.64 -0.72 -3.71
N ASP A 71 1.25 -0.94 -4.86
CA ASP A 71 1.44 -2.26 -5.45
C ASP A 71 2.91 -2.55 -5.70
N ILE A 72 3.28 -3.83 -5.56
CA ILE A 72 4.60 -4.34 -5.91
C ILE A 72 4.39 -5.44 -6.93
N THR A 73 5.03 -5.30 -8.08
CA THR A 73 4.93 -6.27 -9.17
C THR A 73 6.31 -6.71 -9.63
N ARG A 74 6.38 -7.89 -10.23
CA ARG A 74 7.57 -8.36 -10.94
C ARG A 74 7.24 -8.38 -12.43
N PRO A 75 7.79 -7.45 -13.22
CA PRO A 75 7.53 -7.42 -14.65
C PRO A 75 8.05 -8.69 -15.34
N LYS A 76 7.33 -9.18 -16.34
CA LYS A 76 7.73 -10.39 -17.08
C LYS A 76 8.96 -10.15 -17.96
N ASP A 77 9.12 -8.94 -18.45
CA ASP A 77 10.20 -8.44 -19.26
C ASP A 77 11.46 -8.06 -18.45
N ASP A 78 11.30 -7.92 -17.12
CA ASP A 78 12.37 -7.56 -16.18
C ASP A 78 12.22 -8.34 -14.87
N ALA A 79 12.39 -9.65 -14.93
CA ALA A 79 12.17 -10.55 -13.80
C ALA A 79 13.21 -10.39 -12.66
N GLU A 80 14.31 -9.68 -12.88
CA GLU A 80 15.32 -9.41 -11.86
C GLU A 80 14.92 -8.26 -10.93
N ASN A 81 14.05 -7.37 -11.41
CA ASN A 81 13.63 -6.20 -10.68
C ASN A 81 12.18 -6.32 -10.17
N LEU A 82 11.92 -5.67 -9.04
CA LEU A 82 10.58 -5.38 -8.56
C LEU A 82 10.21 -3.96 -8.93
N ARG A 83 8.97 -3.76 -9.39
CA ARG A 83 8.40 -2.44 -9.65
C ARG A 83 7.48 -2.07 -8.51
N PHE A 84 7.74 -0.93 -7.90
CA PHE A 84 6.94 -0.28 -6.88
C PHE A 84 6.06 0.76 -7.55
N SER A 85 4.77 0.76 -7.28
CA SER A 85 3.80 1.69 -7.87
C SER A 85 2.91 2.27 -6.80
N LEU A 86 3.08 3.55 -6.49
CA LEU A 86 2.20 4.33 -5.62
C LEU A 86 1.26 5.15 -6.48
N ARG A 87 -0.02 4.76 -6.52
CA ARG A 87 -1.08 5.51 -7.19
C ARG A 87 -1.80 6.37 -6.18
N VAL A 88 -1.99 7.63 -6.52
CA VAL A 88 -2.66 8.65 -5.71
C VAL A 88 -3.83 9.21 -6.50
N THR A 89 -5.04 9.07 -5.97
CA THR A 89 -6.29 9.45 -6.65
C THR A 89 -6.98 10.57 -5.88
N ASN A 90 -7.37 11.61 -6.58
CA ASN A 90 -8.26 12.66 -6.07
C ASN A 90 -9.69 12.12 -6.03
N ASN A 91 -10.19 11.81 -4.84
CA ASN A 91 -11.53 11.26 -4.67
C ASN A 91 -12.65 12.32 -4.72
N THR A 92 -12.31 13.59 -4.89
CA THR A 92 -13.29 14.68 -5.02
C THR A 92 -13.63 14.97 -6.49
N SER A 93 -14.66 15.77 -6.72
CA SER A 93 -14.99 16.31 -8.07
C SER A 93 -14.23 17.60 -8.39
N LYS A 94 -13.53 18.19 -7.39
CA LYS A 94 -12.78 19.43 -7.54
C LYS A 94 -11.31 19.14 -7.80
N MET A 95 -10.63 20.07 -8.43
CA MET A 95 -9.19 20.07 -8.59
C MET A 95 -8.51 20.22 -7.23
N LEU A 96 -7.46 19.43 -6.97
CA LEU A 96 -6.61 19.50 -5.78
C LEU A 96 -5.16 19.77 -6.19
N GLU A 97 -4.45 20.50 -5.36
CA GLU A 97 -3.02 20.76 -5.51
C GLU A 97 -2.25 19.97 -4.45
N LEU A 98 -1.30 19.16 -4.88
CA LEU A 98 -0.29 18.51 -4.03
C LEU A 98 0.90 19.47 -3.92
N ARG A 99 1.32 19.81 -2.70
CA ARG A 99 2.45 20.72 -2.45
C ARG A 99 3.60 19.94 -1.83
N PHE A 100 4.77 20.06 -2.42
CA PHE A 100 5.98 19.39 -1.95
C PHE A 100 7.00 20.43 -1.45
N PRO A 101 7.70 20.14 -0.33
CA PRO A 101 8.67 21.09 0.24
C PRO A 101 9.91 21.28 -0.65
N ASP A 102 10.19 20.29 -1.49
CA ASP A 102 11.36 20.23 -2.35
C ASP A 102 11.06 19.41 -3.62
N GLY A 103 12.08 19.07 -4.39
CA GLY A 103 11.96 18.25 -5.60
C GLY A 103 11.64 16.78 -5.34
N GLN A 104 11.73 16.28 -4.10
CA GLN A 104 11.38 14.91 -3.75
C GLN A 104 9.88 14.80 -3.50
N THR A 105 9.14 14.23 -4.47
CA THR A 105 7.69 14.07 -4.38
C THR A 105 7.27 12.83 -3.61
N HIS A 106 8.07 11.76 -3.69
CA HIS A 106 7.78 10.47 -3.09
C HIS A 106 9.05 9.79 -2.59
N ASP A 107 8.88 8.67 -1.88
CA ASP A 107 9.96 7.77 -1.52
C ASP A 107 9.43 6.33 -1.39
N PHE A 108 10.31 5.36 -1.63
CA PHE A 108 10.07 3.96 -1.35
C PHE A 108 11.17 3.43 -0.46
N VAL A 109 10.78 2.69 0.56
CA VAL A 109 11.69 2.08 1.53
C VAL A 109 11.38 0.61 1.65
N VAL A 110 12.41 -0.24 1.66
CA VAL A 110 12.26 -1.66 1.97
C VAL A 110 12.97 -1.98 3.26
N LYS A 111 12.28 -2.69 4.14
CA LYS A 111 12.79 -3.16 5.43
C LYS A 111 12.73 -4.68 5.47
N ASP A 112 13.72 -5.29 6.11
CA ASP A 112 13.71 -6.72 6.39
C ASP A 112 12.75 -7.09 7.55
N PHE A 113 12.67 -8.38 7.88
CA PHE A 113 11.82 -8.87 8.97
C PHE A 113 12.17 -8.30 10.35
N ALA A 114 13.41 -7.85 10.54
CA ALA A 114 13.87 -7.21 11.78
C ALA A 114 13.57 -5.70 11.80
N GLY A 115 12.97 -5.16 10.74
CA GLY A 115 12.66 -3.74 10.59
C GLY A 115 13.86 -2.89 10.13
N LYS A 116 15.00 -3.53 9.81
CA LYS A 116 16.17 -2.83 9.28
C LYS A 116 15.92 -2.44 7.82
N GLU A 117 16.22 -1.19 7.48
CA GLU A 117 16.17 -0.70 6.12
C GLU A 117 17.27 -1.37 5.28
N VAL A 118 16.87 -1.98 4.16
CA VAL A 118 17.75 -2.66 3.21
C VAL A 118 17.84 -1.92 1.87
N TRP A 119 16.89 -1.04 1.62
CA TRP A 119 16.89 -0.18 0.44
C TRP A 119 15.99 1.04 0.65
N ARG A 120 16.42 2.16 0.07
CA ARG A 120 15.64 3.40 -0.04
C ARG A 120 15.88 4.02 -1.40
N TRP A 121 14.77 4.34 -2.08
CA TRP A 121 14.86 4.95 -3.41
C TRP A 121 15.58 6.29 -3.42
N SER A 122 15.35 7.13 -2.42
CA SER A 122 15.98 8.46 -2.34
C SER A 122 17.44 8.43 -1.93
N GLU A 123 17.99 7.29 -1.48
CA GLU A 123 19.37 7.18 -1.05
C GLU A 123 20.33 7.46 -2.22
N GLY A 124 21.30 8.35 -1.99
CA GLY A 124 22.28 8.77 -2.99
C GLY A 124 21.74 9.68 -4.10
N ARG A 125 20.46 10.08 -4.06
CA ARG A 125 19.84 11.02 -5.00
C ARG A 125 19.91 12.45 -4.49
N MET A 126 20.01 13.40 -5.39
CA MET A 126 19.95 14.83 -5.08
C MET A 126 18.64 15.39 -5.61
N PHE A 127 17.98 16.18 -4.76
CA PHE A 127 16.73 16.85 -5.10
C PHE A 127 16.92 18.37 -5.02
N THR A 128 16.18 19.10 -5.83
CA THR A 128 16.19 20.56 -5.78
C THR A 128 15.54 21.05 -4.49
N SER A 129 16.04 22.13 -3.90
CA SER A 129 15.45 22.76 -2.70
C SER A 129 14.21 23.61 -3.03
N ALA A 130 13.84 23.74 -4.29
CA ALA A 130 12.68 24.50 -4.72
C ALA A 130 11.38 23.78 -4.39
N MET A 131 10.41 24.46 -3.81
CA MET A 131 9.06 23.95 -3.62
C MET A 131 8.46 23.58 -4.97
N ARG A 132 7.71 22.48 -4.99
CA ARG A 132 7.01 21.97 -6.17
C ARG A 132 5.53 21.79 -5.88
N SER A 133 4.70 22.08 -6.89
CA SER A 133 3.26 21.78 -6.85
C SER A 133 2.88 20.88 -8.02
N GLU A 134 1.94 19.98 -7.78
CA GLU A 134 1.33 19.13 -8.78
C GLU A 134 -0.19 19.18 -8.65
N THR A 135 -0.88 19.35 -9.77
CA THR A 135 -2.34 19.50 -9.78
C THR A 135 -3.02 18.21 -10.20
N LEU A 136 -3.90 17.68 -9.34
CA LEU A 136 -4.78 16.56 -9.64
C LEU A 136 -6.17 17.08 -10.01
N LYS A 137 -6.63 16.80 -11.23
CA LYS A 137 -8.02 17.09 -11.65
C LYS A 137 -9.01 16.33 -10.74
N GLY A 138 -10.25 16.78 -10.70
CA GLY A 138 -11.32 16.05 -10.01
C GLY A 138 -11.45 14.63 -10.57
N LYS A 139 -11.43 13.62 -9.68
CA LYS A 139 -11.38 12.18 -10.02
C LYS A 139 -10.14 11.75 -10.82
N GLY A 140 -9.15 12.64 -10.97
CA GLY A 140 -7.88 12.31 -11.61
C GLY A 140 -6.93 11.57 -10.69
N GLU A 141 -5.88 10.98 -11.28
CA GLU A 141 -4.84 10.24 -10.56
C GLU A 141 -3.45 10.62 -11.06
N THR A 142 -2.46 10.38 -10.20
CA THR A 142 -1.04 10.36 -10.55
C THR A 142 -0.42 9.09 -10.00
N THR A 143 0.63 8.58 -10.67
CA THR A 143 1.32 7.36 -10.27
C THR A 143 2.82 7.64 -10.20
N PHE A 144 3.44 7.20 -9.10
CA PHE A 144 4.88 7.22 -8.89
C PHE A 144 5.38 5.79 -9.00
N GLU A 145 6.32 5.54 -9.91
CA GLU A 145 6.85 4.20 -10.17
C GLU A 145 8.37 4.20 -10.08
N GLU A 146 8.89 3.18 -9.39
CA GLU A 146 10.33 2.98 -9.25
C GLU A 146 10.67 1.48 -9.29
N SER A 147 11.89 1.18 -9.70
CA SER A 147 12.37 -0.20 -9.79
C SER A 147 13.49 -0.45 -8.79
N TRP A 148 13.51 -1.66 -8.22
CA TRP A 148 14.53 -2.12 -7.30
C TRP A 148 14.94 -3.55 -7.61
N SER A 149 16.26 -3.80 -7.58
CA SER A 149 16.84 -5.14 -7.74
C SER A 149 17.16 -5.75 -6.37
N PRO A 150 16.42 -6.79 -5.91
CA PRO A 150 16.66 -7.43 -4.62
C PRO A 150 17.76 -8.51 -4.70
N LYS A 151 18.81 -8.33 -5.50
CA LYS A 151 19.85 -9.34 -5.73
C LYS A 151 20.41 -9.91 -4.42
N GLY A 152 20.33 -11.25 -4.26
CA GLY A 152 20.86 -11.95 -3.10
C GLY A 152 20.04 -11.81 -1.83
N LEU A 153 18.87 -11.19 -1.87
CA LEU A 153 17.96 -11.09 -0.74
C LEU A 153 16.85 -12.15 -0.86
N HIS A 154 16.54 -12.79 0.28
CA HIS A 154 15.52 -13.83 0.41
C HIS A 154 14.72 -13.62 1.70
N GLY A 155 13.47 -14.11 1.73
CA GLY A 155 12.63 -14.05 2.91
C GLY A 155 11.59 -12.94 2.90
N SER A 156 11.11 -12.55 4.09
CA SER A 156 9.99 -11.61 4.24
C SER A 156 10.48 -10.17 4.37
N PHE A 157 9.82 -9.27 3.66
CA PHE A 157 10.14 -7.85 3.64
C PHE A 157 8.86 -7.02 3.77
N THR A 158 9.07 -5.79 4.22
CA THR A 158 8.04 -4.76 4.29
C THR A 158 8.46 -3.59 3.43
N ALA A 159 7.65 -3.26 2.44
CA ALA A 159 7.82 -2.04 1.65
C ALA A 159 6.91 -0.93 2.17
N VAL A 160 7.45 0.28 2.24
CA VAL A 160 6.74 1.50 2.62
C VAL A 160 6.81 2.46 1.45
N ALA A 161 5.66 2.96 1.01
CA ALA A 161 5.57 4.04 0.04
C ALA A 161 5.14 5.33 0.73
N LEU A 162 5.83 6.40 0.43
CA LEU A 162 5.65 7.73 1.01
C LEU A 162 5.32 8.73 -0.09
N LEU A 163 4.23 9.48 0.05
CA LEU A 163 4.01 10.73 -0.68
C LEU A 163 4.44 11.89 0.22
N ARG A 164 5.42 12.67 -0.20
CA ARG A 164 6.02 13.74 0.60
C ARG A 164 5.29 15.08 0.47
N SER A 165 4.00 15.03 0.20
CA SER A 165 3.17 16.22 0.11
C SER A 165 2.92 16.83 1.49
N ASN A 166 3.09 18.16 1.63
CA ASN A 166 2.86 18.89 2.88
C ASN A 166 1.39 18.92 3.29
N ASN A 167 0.48 18.92 2.32
CA ASN A 167 -0.96 19.07 2.56
C ASN A 167 -1.74 17.75 2.45
N PHE A 168 -1.16 16.71 1.83
CA PHE A 168 -1.71 15.37 1.74
C PHE A 168 -0.60 14.32 1.88
N PRO A 169 0.06 14.24 3.04
CA PRO A 169 1.08 13.22 3.26
C PRO A 169 0.43 11.84 3.26
N ILE A 170 1.09 10.88 2.61
CA ILE A 170 0.65 9.48 2.56
C ILE A 170 1.81 8.60 2.99
N GLU A 171 1.51 7.64 3.84
CA GLU A 171 2.36 6.50 4.14
C GLU A 171 1.53 5.24 4.02
N THR A 172 1.95 4.32 3.18
CA THR A 172 1.28 3.04 2.98
C THR A 172 2.30 1.91 2.91
N THR A 173 1.89 0.72 3.35
CA THR A 173 2.81 -0.39 3.58
C THR A 173 2.26 -1.66 2.95
N VAL A 174 3.16 -2.45 2.32
CA VAL A 174 2.87 -3.76 1.76
C VAL A 174 3.94 -4.75 2.24
N GLN A 175 3.51 -5.94 2.67
CA GLN A 175 4.41 -7.05 2.97
C GLN A 175 4.54 -7.96 1.76
N PHE A 176 5.74 -8.45 1.50
CA PHE A 176 6.03 -9.36 0.40
C PHE A 176 7.16 -10.34 0.76
N VAL A 177 7.28 -11.42 -0.02
CA VAL A 177 8.29 -12.45 0.18
C VAL A 177 9.13 -12.58 -1.09
N LEU A 178 10.45 -12.64 -0.91
CA LEU A 178 11.41 -12.99 -1.94
C LEU A 178 11.76 -14.48 -1.82
N PRO A 179 11.76 -15.23 -2.93
CA PRO A 179 12.08 -16.66 -2.95
C PRO A 179 13.53 -16.96 -2.56
#